data_6f97b837a4242e0a7542ab098e8429e0
#
_entry.id   6f97b837a4242e0a7542ab098e8429e0
#
_cell.length_a   1.000
_cell.length_b   1.000
_cell.length_c   1.000
_cell.angle_alpha   90.00
_cell.angle_beta   90.00
_cell.angle_gamma   90.00
#
_symmetry.space_group_name_H-M   'P 1'
#
loop_
_entity.id
_entity.type
_entity.pdbx_description
1 polymer ?
#
loop_
_entity_poly.entity_id
_entity_poly.type
_entity_poly.pdbx_seq_one_letter_code
_entity_poly.pdbx_strand_id
1 'polypeptide(L)'
;MGEDLPAFLVSLLLARGIRTPEQAAAFLSPSLDQLHDPFLMLGMDIAVRRIQQAVAAHEPILIYGDYDVDGTTAVVLLKTAIERLGGSVRFHVPHRLREGYGMQREILETAATEGVRLVISVDTGIRAFAAADAAASLGLDLIVTDHHLPESPEHSTASLPRALAILNPNQLGCAYPCKHLCGAGVAFKLSQALLEQHEPEVARAKLIPSFLKLLAIATVADAVPLLDENRVFVAIGLQELQRPAHSGLRALMQVAQLDPSQRALTPPRLLTTTDIGFRLAPRINAAGRMDIASEVVELFTTRDADRALAIAQKLEQLNTDRRNTEAAALNQILAQLDQPHFLNSRCLVIDGEAWHRGIIGILASRVVDRTGKPALVLTNEHGEAHGSGRSIPAFHLLHAIESCHDLFTRFGGHAHAAGFSLPSDRVPELRQRLADYAAIHLSDEDLGAPLEYDAPLPLESVDEALYSWLKKLEPCGMDNEEPVFLAENIRSASAPRIMKEKHIRLQLALDRGARMISAVGWNLAETLATLNLRQDSHIDLLYKVRKNDHPTYGGIELEIVALRPANP
;
A
#
# COMPACT_ATOMS: atom_id res chain seq x y z
N MET A 1 -19.44 -25.12 4.83
CA MET A 1 -18.86 -24.73 3.54
C MET A 1 -19.24 -25.80 2.53
N GLY A 2 -19.50 -25.42 1.25
CA GLY A 2 -20.06 -26.34 0.26
C GLY A 2 -19.26 -27.64 0.10
N GLU A 3 -19.93 -28.72 -0.23
CA GLU A 3 -19.39 -30.08 -0.28
C GLU A 3 -18.20 -30.28 -1.27
N ASP A 4 -17.89 -29.26 -2.10
CA ASP A 4 -16.87 -29.35 -3.17
C ASP A 4 -15.54 -28.66 -2.89
N LEU A 5 -15.35 -28.03 -1.72
CA LEU A 5 -14.08 -27.34 -1.41
C LEU A 5 -13.07 -28.30 -0.76
N PRO A 6 -11.79 -28.33 -1.24
CA PRO A 6 -10.75 -29.13 -0.60
C PRO A 6 -10.53 -28.71 0.87
N ALA A 7 -10.25 -29.68 1.75
CA ALA A 7 -10.10 -29.46 3.17
C ALA A 7 -9.05 -28.38 3.52
N PHE A 8 -7.91 -28.37 2.82
CA PHE A 8 -6.88 -27.34 3.02
C PHE A 8 -7.39 -25.93 2.71
N LEU A 9 -8.22 -25.77 1.66
CA LEU A 9 -8.79 -24.47 1.30
C LEU A 9 -9.80 -24.00 2.35
N VAL A 10 -10.61 -24.93 2.88
CA VAL A 10 -11.54 -24.64 3.98
C VAL A 10 -10.78 -24.14 5.20
N SER A 11 -9.66 -24.77 5.57
CA SER A 11 -8.79 -24.33 6.67
C SER A 11 -8.24 -22.92 6.44
N LEU A 12 -7.74 -22.63 5.23
CA LEU A 12 -7.24 -21.31 4.85
C LEU A 12 -8.32 -20.23 4.91
N LEU A 13 -9.55 -20.54 4.46
CA LEU A 13 -10.69 -19.61 4.52
C LEU A 13 -11.11 -19.34 5.95
N LEU A 14 -11.17 -20.39 6.80
CA LEU A 14 -11.50 -20.24 8.23
C LEU A 14 -10.47 -19.39 8.97
N ALA A 15 -9.18 -19.56 8.70
CA ALA A 15 -8.11 -18.74 9.26
C ALA A 15 -8.26 -17.25 8.88
N ARG A 16 -8.82 -16.94 7.70
CA ARG A 16 -9.16 -15.59 7.22
C ARG A 16 -10.51 -15.07 7.74
N GLY A 17 -11.15 -15.77 8.68
CA GLY A 17 -12.44 -15.36 9.24
C GLY A 17 -13.65 -15.63 8.34
N ILE A 18 -13.48 -16.33 7.22
CA ILE A 18 -14.55 -16.70 6.29
C ILE A 18 -15.20 -17.97 6.79
N ARG A 19 -16.45 -17.88 7.31
CA ARG A 19 -17.07 -18.95 8.10
C ARG A 19 -18.30 -19.57 7.45
N THR A 20 -18.91 -18.92 6.44
CA THR A 20 -20.12 -19.43 5.78
C THR A 20 -19.86 -19.77 4.31
N PRO A 21 -20.67 -20.63 3.68
CA PRO A 21 -20.58 -20.93 2.26
C PRO A 21 -20.76 -19.68 1.38
N GLU A 22 -21.64 -18.76 1.76
CA GLU A 22 -21.93 -17.53 1.04
C GLU A 22 -20.70 -16.60 1.07
N GLN A 23 -20.06 -16.45 2.25
CA GLN A 23 -18.82 -15.70 2.39
C GLN A 23 -17.70 -16.33 1.54
N ALA A 24 -17.59 -17.67 1.55
CA ALA A 24 -16.59 -18.35 0.75
C ALA A 24 -16.81 -18.15 -0.76
N ALA A 25 -18.06 -18.26 -1.23
CA ALA A 25 -18.43 -18.02 -2.61
C ALA A 25 -18.11 -16.58 -3.03
N ALA A 26 -18.47 -15.60 -2.22
CA ALA A 26 -18.20 -14.19 -2.46
C ALA A 26 -16.68 -13.92 -2.50
N PHE A 27 -15.92 -14.48 -1.57
CA PHE A 27 -14.47 -14.31 -1.51
C PHE A 27 -13.75 -14.94 -2.72
N LEU A 28 -14.15 -16.14 -3.13
CA LEU A 28 -13.52 -16.88 -4.22
C LEU A 28 -13.95 -16.41 -5.62
N SER A 29 -15.03 -15.62 -5.71
CA SER A 29 -15.58 -15.11 -6.97
C SER A 29 -16.02 -13.64 -6.84
N PRO A 30 -15.05 -12.70 -6.72
CA PRO A 30 -15.36 -11.28 -6.64
C PRO A 30 -16.14 -10.77 -7.84
N SER A 31 -17.22 -10.01 -7.61
CA SER A 31 -18.08 -9.42 -8.65
C SER A 31 -18.58 -8.03 -8.27
N LEU A 32 -19.01 -7.23 -9.25
CA LEU A 32 -19.56 -5.89 -9.02
C LEU A 32 -20.85 -5.91 -8.19
N ASP A 33 -21.56 -7.03 -8.12
CA ASP A 33 -22.77 -7.18 -7.30
C ASP A 33 -22.50 -7.18 -5.80
N GLN A 34 -21.23 -7.31 -5.40
CA GLN A 34 -20.78 -7.25 -4.01
C GLN A 34 -20.45 -5.83 -3.53
N LEU A 35 -20.51 -4.83 -4.43
CA LEU A 35 -20.31 -3.44 -4.04
C LEU A 35 -21.48 -2.98 -3.19
N HIS A 36 -21.18 -2.40 -2.03
CA HIS A 36 -22.20 -1.84 -1.15
C HIS A 36 -22.85 -0.59 -1.75
N ASP A 37 -24.11 -0.33 -1.37
CA ASP A 37 -24.79 0.90 -1.71
C ASP A 37 -24.00 2.10 -1.16
N PRO A 38 -23.55 3.05 -2.01
CA PRO A 38 -22.80 4.22 -1.54
C PRO A 38 -23.58 5.08 -0.54
N PHE A 39 -24.93 5.08 -0.59
CA PHE A 39 -25.77 5.84 0.32
C PHE A 39 -25.82 5.31 1.75
N LEU A 40 -25.22 4.15 2.03
CA LEU A 40 -24.95 3.69 3.41
C LEU A 40 -23.86 4.54 4.11
N MET A 41 -23.07 5.30 3.33
CA MET A 41 -22.04 6.16 3.91
C MET A 41 -22.67 7.46 4.43
N LEU A 42 -22.46 7.75 5.70
CA LEU A 42 -23.02 8.93 6.36
C LEU A 42 -22.61 10.21 5.63
N GLY A 43 -23.57 11.07 5.30
CA GLY A 43 -23.35 12.33 4.58
C GLY A 43 -23.39 12.22 3.06
N MET A 44 -23.50 11.02 2.48
CA MET A 44 -23.48 10.81 1.03
C MET A 44 -24.61 11.55 0.31
N ASP A 45 -25.81 11.51 0.85
CA ASP A 45 -26.99 12.18 0.27
C ASP A 45 -26.83 13.71 0.24
N ILE A 46 -26.19 14.30 1.26
CA ILE A 46 -25.90 15.74 1.32
C ILE A 46 -24.83 16.11 0.29
N ALA A 47 -23.75 15.32 0.22
CA ALA A 47 -22.65 15.54 -0.71
C ALA A 47 -23.13 15.47 -2.17
N VAL A 48 -23.86 14.41 -2.52
CA VAL A 48 -24.40 14.22 -3.88
C VAL A 48 -25.31 15.37 -4.28
N ARG A 49 -26.27 15.75 -3.42
CA ARG A 49 -27.17 16.90 -3.71
C ARG A 49 -26.41 18.20 -3.91
N ARG A 50 -25.42 18.49 -3.07
CA ARG A 50 -24.65 19.74 -3.19
C ARG A 50 -23.81 19.79 -4.48
N ILE A 51 -23.21 18.66 -4.87
CA ILE A 51 -22.47 18.57 -6.13
C ILE A 51 -23.42 18.74 -7.32
N GLN A 52 -24.58 18.09 -7.33
CA GLN A 52 -25.59 18.27 -8.38
C GLN A 52 -26.08 19.71 -8.49
N GLN A 53 -26.27 20.40 -7.37
CA GLN A 53 -26.59 21.83 -7.35
C GLN A 53 -25.49 22.69 -7.98
N ALA A 54 -24.21 22.41 -7.63
CA ALA A 54 -23.07 23.11 -8.22
C ALA A 54 -22.99 22.90 -9.74
N VAL A 55 -23.18 21.66 -10.19
CA VAL A 55 -23.18 21.32 -11.63
C VAL A 55 -24.31 22.05 -12.34
N ALA A 56 -25.53 22.01 -11.80
CA ALA A 56 -26.71 22.68 -12.40
C ALA A 56 -26.57 24.22 -12.44
N ALA A 57 -25.91 24.79 -11.44
CA ALA A 57 -25.65 26.23 -11.35
C ALA A 57 -24.36 26.67 -12.08
N HIS A 58 -23.62 25.76 -12.70
CA HIS A 58 -22.31 26.00 -13.31
C HIS A 58 -21.30 26.62 -12.33
N GLU A 59 -21.40 26.32 -11.04
CA GLU A 59 -20.43 26.74 -10.03
C GLU A 59 -19.10 26.01 -10.24
N PRO A 60 -17.94 26.71 -10.21
CA PRO A 60 -16.65 26.05 -10.25
C PRO A 60 -16.41 25.30 -8.93
N ILE A 61 -15.97 24.05 -9.04
CA ILE A 61 -15.69 23.16 -7.92
C ILE A 61 -14.18 23.00 -7.81
N LEU A 62 -13.63 23.11 -6.58
CA LEU A 62 -12.24 22.77 -6.28
C LEU A 62 -12.17 21.39 -5.62
N ILE A 63 -11.43 20.46 -6.21
CA ILE A 63 -11.01 19.22 -5.56
C ILE A 63 -9.61 19.44 -4.96
N TYR A 64 -9.49 19.25 -3.64
CA TYR A 64 -8.24 19.37 -2.90
C TYR A 64 -7.77 17.96 -2.51
N GLY A 65 -6.69 17.47 -3.13
CA GLY A 65 -6.18 16.11 -2.92
C GLY A 65 -4.94 16.04 -2.04
N ASP A 66 -4.40 14.81 -1.88
CA ASP A 66 -3.05 14.56 -1.37
C ASP A 66 -2.10 14.20 -2.53
N TYR A 67 -0.80 14.17 -2.24
CA TYR A 67 0.29 14.05 -3.23
C TYR A 67 0.71 12.61 -3.56
N ASP A 68 0.21 11.60 -2.87
CA ASP A 68 0.56 10.21 -3.12
C ASP A 68 -0.35 9.53 -4.17
N VAL A 69 -0.21 8.20 -4.33
CA VAL A 69 -1.03 7.44 -5.30
C VAL A 69 -2.50 7.51 -4.95
N ASP A 70 -2.84 7.43 -3.66
CA ASP A 70 -4.23 7.38 -3.21
C ASP A 70 -4.89 8.73 -3.43
N GLY A 71 -4.30 9.83 -2.94
CA GLY A 71 -4.82 11.17 -3.10
C GLY A 71 -4.92 11.61 -4.56
N THR A 72 -3.86 11.39 -5.38
CA THR A 72 -3.89 11.76 -6.80
C THR A 72 -4.92 10.95 -7.58
N THR A 73 -5.07 9.65 -7.28
CA THR A 73 -6.11 8.81 -7.89
C THR A 73 -7.51 9.27 -7.49
N ALA A 74 -7.72 9.60 -6.21
CA ALA A 74 -8.98 10.14 -5.72
C ALA A 74 -9.40 11.40 -6.48
N VAL A 75 -8.45 12.32 -6.72
CA VAL A 75 -8.68 13.52 -7.55
C VAL A 75 -9.12 13.12 -8.96
N VAL A 76 -8.42 12.19 -9.62
CA VAL A 76 -8.75 11.76 -10.99
C VAL A 76 -10.13 11.15 -11.07
N LEU A 77 -10.50 10.26 -10.16
CA LEU A 77 -11.79 9.58 -10.15
C LEU A 77 -12.93 10.58 -9.97
N LEU A 78 -12.86 11.41 -8.94
CA LEU A 78 -13.93 12.36 -8.63
C LEU A 78 -14.03 13.47 -9.69
N LYS A 79 -12.90 14.01 -10.18
CA LYS A 79 -12.87 14.97 -11.28
C LYS A 79 -13.56 14.40 -12.52
N THR A 80 -13.19 13.18 -12.90
CA THR A 80 -13.76 12.52 -14.08
C THR A 80 -15.28 12.32 -13.93
N ALA A 81 -15.74 11.92 -12.75
CA ALA A 81 -17.16 11.75 -12.47
C ALA A 81 -17.93 13.07 -12.57
N ILE A 82 -17.46 14.14 -11.93
CA ILE A 82 -18.13 15.45 -11.93
C ILE A 82 -18.12 16.08 -13.34
N GLU A 83 -17.02 15.99 -14.08
CA GLU A 83 -16.94 16.47 -15.47
C GLU A 83 -17.87 15.69 -16.42
N ARG A 84 -18.08 14.39 -16.14
CA ARG A 84 -19.06 13.58 -16.88
C ARG A 84 -20.49 14.07 -16.69
N LEU A 85 -20.81 14.63 -15.52
CA LEU A 85 -22.10 15.28 -15.25
C LEU A 85 -22.19 16.69 -15.85
N GLY A 86 -21.15 17.21 -16.49
CA GLY A 86 -21.07 18.59 -17.03
C GLY A 86 -20.57 19.63 -16.04
N GLY A 87 -20.02 19.22 -14.89
CA GLY A 87 -19.45 20.13 -13.89
C GLY A 87 -18.09 20.71 -14.32
N SER A 88 -17.78 21.91 -13.81
CA SER A 88 -16.50 22.58 -13.98
C SER A 88 -15.60 22.32 -12.77
N VAL A 89 -14.50 21.60 -12.96
CA VAL A 89 -13.62 21.16 -11.87
C VAL A 89 -12.22 21.70 -12.04
N ARG A 90 -11.72 22.34 -10.98
CA ARG A 90 -10.30 22.60 -10.76
C ARG A 90 -9.79 21.65 -9.69
N PHE A 91 -8.49 21.44 -9.61
CA PHE A 91 -7.89 20.64 -8.56
C PHE A 91 -6.63 21.29 -8.02
N HIS A 92 -6.33 20.99 -6.77
CA HIS A 92 -5.04 21.30 -6.13
C HIS A 92 -4.51 20.03 -5.48
N VAL A 93 -3.22 19.77 -5.71
CA VAL A 93 -2.44 18.71 -5.05
C VAL A 93 -1.26 19.40 -4.39
N PRO A 94 -1.14 19.35 -3.04
CA PRO A 94 -0.13 20.12 -2.34
C PRO A 94 1.28 19.62 -2.63
N HIS A 95 2.22 20.55 -2.60
CA HIS A 95 3.62 20.25 -2.73
C HIS A 95 4.20 19.79 -1.38
N ARG A 96 4.55 18.51 -1.27
CA ARG A 96 4.96 17.86 -0.03
C ARG A 96 6.00 18.64 0.80
N LEU A 97 7.02 19.21 0.14
CA LEU A 97 8.14 19.86 0.83
C LEU A 97 7.88 21.34 1.16
N ARG A 98 7.04 22.01 0.37
CA ARG A 98 6.77 23.46 0.52
C ARG A 98 5.50 23.72 1.32
N GLU A 99 4.43 23.00 1.02
CA GLU A 99 3.12 23.17 1.62
C GLU A 99 2.87 22.18 2.77
N GLY A 100 3.52 21.01 2.73
CA GLY A 100 3.30 19.96 3.72
C GLY A 100 2.05 19.13 3.44
N TYR A 101 1.51 18.51 4.49
CA TYR A 101 0.30 17.69 4.43
C TYR A 101 -0.94 18.51 4.83
N GLY A 102 -2.07 18.25 4.20
CA GLY A 102 -3.38 18.80 4.52
C GLY A 102 -3.71 20.11 3.80
N MET A 103 -4.95 20.58 4.00
CA MET A 103 -5.48 21.77 3.34
C MET A 103 -4.86 23.07 3.89
N GLN A 104 -4.41 23.95 2.98
CA GLN A 104 -3.83 25.24 3.30
C GLN A 104 -4.85 26.36 3.11
N ARG A 105 -4.87 27.32 4.04
CA ARG A 105 -5.79 28.46 4.03
C ARG A 105 -5.62 29.33 2.78
N GLU A 106 -4.38 29.57 2.35
CA GLU A 106 -4.03 30.43 1.22
C GLU A 106 -4.63 29.91 -0.11
N ILE A 107 -4.72 28.58 -0.25
CA ILE A 107 -5.34 27.94 -1.43
C ILE A 107 -6.86 28.14 -1.40
N LEU A 108 -7.48 28.05 -0.23
CA LEU A 108 -8.92 28.32 -0.06
C LEU A 108 -9.25 29.79 -0.33
N GLU A 109 -8.43 30.72 0.12
CA GLU A 109 -8.58 32.16 -0.16
C GLU A 109 -8.48 32.45 -1.67
N THR A 110 -7.49 31.85 -2.33
CA THR A 110 -7.33 31.96 -3.78
C THR A 110 -8.57 31.40 -4.51
N ALA A 111 -9.02 30.21 -4.13
CA ALA A 111 -10.21 29.59 -4.73
C ALA A 111 -11.46 30.45 -4.56
N ALA A 112 -11.68 31.04 -3.38
CA ALA A 112 -12.80 31.94 -3.11
C ALA A 112 -12.78 33.19 -4.01
N THR A 113 -11.59 33.80 -4.21
CA THR A 113 -11.43 34.96 -5.11
C THR A 113 -11.67 34.61 -6.58
N GLU A 114 -11.39 33.37 -6.98
CA GLU A 114 -11.64 32.84 -8.33
C GLU A 114 -13.08 32.36 -8.55
N GLY A 115 -13.97 32.59 -7.57
CA GLY A 115 -15.40 32.29 -7.67
C GLY A 115 -15.81 30.88 -7.31
N VAL A 116 -14.90 30.05 -6.78
CA VAL A 116 -15.25 28.73 -6.21
C VAL A 116 -16.23 28.91 -5.06
N ARG A 117 -17.21 28.02 -4.96
CA ARG A 117 -18.20 27.97 -3.87
C ARG A 117 -18.22 26.60 -3.17
N LEU A 118 -17.72 25.57 -3.83
CA LEU A 118 -17.68 24.21 -3.32
C LEU A 118 -16.24 23.69 -3.38
N VAL A 119 -15.72 23.28 -2.22
CA VAL A 119 -14.45 22.57 -2.07
C VAL A 119 -14.73 21.15 -1.64
N ILE A 120 -14.08 20.18 -2.30
CA ILE A 120 -14.16 18.76 -1.94
C ILE A 120 -12.76 18.29 -1.64
N SER A 121 -12.46 17.95 -0.38
CA SER A 121 -11.18 17.30 -0.06
C SER A 121 -11.26 15.81 -0.32
N VAL A 122 -10.19 15.23 -0.85
CA VAL A 122 -10.08 13.80 -1.10
C VAL A 122 -8.78 13.26 -0.48
N ASP A 123 -8.89 12.15 0.24
CA ASP A 123 -7.79 11.52 0.97
C ASP A 123 -7.12 12.43 2.02
N THR A 124 -7.86 13.39 2.48
CA THR A 124 -7.44 14.35 3.51
C THR A 124 -8.64 15.12 4.05
N GLY A 125 -8.50 15.70 5.23
CA GLY A 125 -9.49 16.68 5.71
C GLY A 125 -10.16 16.31 7.01
N ILE A 126 -10.20 15.05 7.44
CA ILE A 126 -10.91 14.62 8.66
C ILE A 126 -10.36 15.27 9.94
N ARG A 127 -9.11 15.73 9.93
CA ARG A 127 -8.45 16.44 11.02
C ARG A 127 -8.09 17.89 10.66
N ALA A 128 -8.58 18.42 9.54
CA ALA A 128 -8.22 19.76 9.05
C ALA A 128 -9.12 20.86 9.63
N PHE A 129 -9.21 20.96 10.96
CA PHE A 129 -10.11 21.89 11.67
C PHE A 129 -9.90 23.34 11.26
N ALA A 130 -8.65 23.82 11.28
CA ALA A 130 -8.32 25.20 10.93
C ALA A 130 -8.67 25.54 9.46
N ALA A 131 -8.46 24.61 8.53
CA ALA A 131 -8.84 24.80 7.14
C ALA A 131 -10.36 24.77 6.94
N ALA A 132 -11.08 23.94 7.69
CA ALA A 132 -12.54 23.91 7.68
C ALA A 132 -13.15 25.21 8.20
N ASP A 133 -12.60 25.77 9.27
CA ASP A 133 -13.00 27.09 9.80
C ASP A 133 -12.67 28.22 8.81
N ALA A 134 -11.52 28.14 8.13
CA ALA A 134 -11.17 29.07 7.07
C ALA A 134 -12.17 28.99 5.90
N ALA A 135 -12.51 27.79 5.40
CA ALA A 135 -13.51 27.60 4.37
C ALA A 135 -14.86 28.23 4.75
N ALA A 136 -15.32 27.95 5.97
CA ALA A 136 -16.57 28.55 6.49
C ALA A 136 -16.51 30.07 6.56
N SER A 137 -15.39 30.66 6.98
CA SER A 137 -15.21 32.13 7.05
C SER A 137 -15.17 32.80 5.66
N LEU A 138 -14.77 32.05 4.63
CA LEU A 138 -14.72 32.48 3.24
C LEU A 138 -16.05 32.23 2.49
N GLY A 139 -17.04 31.64 3.14
CA GLY A 139 -18.33 31.30 2.52
C GLY A 139 -18.22 30.15 1.52
N LEU A 140 -17.25 29.25 1.72
CA LEU A 140 -17.08 28.05 0.92
C LEU A 140 -17.81 26.87 1.59
N ASP A 141 -18.59 26.13 0.82
CA ASP A 141 -19.08 24.83 1.25
C ASP A 141 -17.93 23.82 1.16
N LEU A 142 -17.71 23.07 2.24
CA LEU A 142 -16.69 22.02 2.31
C LEU A 142 -17.35 20.65 2.39
N ILE A 143 -16.97 19.74 1.50
CA ILE A 143 -17.22 18.29 1.60
C ILE A 143 -15.87 17.62 1.87
N VAL A 144 -15.80 16.83 2.95
CA VAL A 144 -14.61 16.03 3.26
C VAL A 144 -14.85 14.59 2.80
N THR A 145 -13.95 14.04 1.97
CA THR A 145 -13.88 12.61 1.68
C THR A 145 -12.54 12.08 2.13
N ASP A 146 -12.54 11.23 3.16
CA ASP A 146 -11.32 10.79 3.83
C ASP A 146 -11.52 9.38 4.41
N HIS A 147 -10.44 8.66 4.65
CA HIS A 147 -10.45 7.35 5.26
C HIS A 147 -9.64 7.30 6.57
N HIS A 148 -8.82 8.31 6.82
CA HIS A 148 -8.05 8.39 8.03
C HIS A 148 -8.94 8.40 9.28
N LEU A 149 -8.40 7.93 10.41
CA LEU A 149 -9.13 7.92 11.67
C LEU A 149 -9.41 9.36 12.12
N PRO A 150 -10.65 9.67 12.50
CA PRO A 150 -10.96 10.96 13.15
C PRO A 150 -10.07 11.18 14.39
N GLU A 151 -9.95 12.41 14.82
CA GLU A 151 -9.31 12.70 16.11
C GLU A 151 -10.16 12.07 17.21
N SER A 152 -9.58 11.11 17.93
CA SER A 152 -10.23 10.49 19.07
C SER A 152 -9.86 11.27 20.32
N PRO A 153 -10.78 12.03 20.93
CA PRO A 153 -10.54 12.54 22.27
C PRO A 153 -10.59 11.33 23.22
N GLU A 154 -9.64 11.23 24.13
CA GLU A 154 -9.70 10.27 25.24
C GLU A 154 -10.98 10.41 26.09
N HIS A 155 -11.78 11.45 25.83
CA HIS A 155 -13.03 11.77 26.53
C HIS A 155 -14.13 12.23 25.55
N SER A 156 -14.98 11.28 25.19
CA SER A 156 -16.44 11.34 24.91
C SER A 156 -17.05 11.91 23.63
N THR A 157 -16.44 12.61 22.71
CA THR A 157 -17.02 12.86 21.36
C THR A 157 -15.92 13.07 20.34
N ALA A 158 -15.88 12.23 19.29
CA ALA A 158 -14.97 12.44 18.17
C ALA A 158 -15.18 13.86 17.60
N SER A 159 -14.15 14.69 17.66
CA SER A 159 -14.19 16.02 17.07
C SER A 159 -14.10 15.88 15.55
N LEU A 160 -15.07 16.45 14.83
CA LEU A 160 -15.09 16.48 13.37
C LEU A 160 -14.94 17.93 12.88
N PRO A 161 -14.28 18.17 11.73
CA PRO A 161 -14.14 19.48 11.16
C PRO A 161 -15.50 20.04 10.72
N ARG A 162 -15.63 21.37 10.73
CA ARG A 162 -16.84 22.05 10.27
C ARG A 162 -16.98 21.95 8.76
N ALA A 163 -17.72 20.97 8.30
CA ALA A 163 -17.98 20.72 6.89
C ALA A 163 -19.47 20.53 6.62
N LEU A 164 -19.90 20.78 5.38
CA LEU A 164 -21.28 20.55 4.93
C LEU A 164 -21.62 19.06 4.97
N ALA A 165 -20.68 18.23 4.52
CA ALA A 165 -20.77 16.79 4.60
C ALA A 165 -19.37 16.18 4.85
N ILE A 166 -19.35 15.05 5.57
CA ILE A 166 -18.12 14.27 5.81
C ILE A 166 -18.43 12.84 5.36
N LEU A 167 -17.68 12.37 4.39
CA LEU A 167 -17.71 11.01 3.89
C LEU A 167 -16.46 10.30 4.42
N ASN A 168 -16.62 9.55 5.49
CA ASN A 168 -15.55 8.76 6.09
C ASN A 168 -16.16 7.51 6.72
N PRO A 169 -15.79 6.30 6.31
CA PRO A 169 -16.35 5.07 6.86
C PRO A 169 -16.05 4.91 8.36
N ASN A 170 -14.99 5.56 8.87
CA ASN A 170 -14.52 5.47 10.25
C ASN A 170 -15.12 6.54 11.18
N GLN A 171 -15.93 7.48 10.67
CA GLN A 171 -16.60 8.45 11.53
C GLN A 171 -17.67 7.80 12.40
N LEU A 172 -17.87 8.36 13.60
CA LEU A 172 -18.85 7.86 14.56
C LEU A 172 -20.27 7.88 13.95
N GLY A 173 -21.00 6.78 14.08
CA GLY A 173 -22.35 6.64 13.56
C GLY A 173 -22.44 6.31 12.06
N CYS A 174 -21.34 6.17 11.34
CA CYS A 174 -21.36 5.72 9.96
C CYS A 174 -21.65 4.22 9.88
N ALA A 175 -22.73 3.85 9.17
CA ALA A 175 -23.15 2.46 9.00
C ALA A 175 -22.49 1.77 7.78
N TYR A 176 -21.60 2.44 7.07
CA TYR A 176 -20.95 1.87 5.90
C TYR A 176 -20.17 0.59 6.26
N PRO A 177 -20.41 -0.54 5.58
CA PRO A 177 -19.86 -1.83 6.01
C PRO A 177 -18.34 -1.91 5.91
N CYS A 178 -17.77 -1.52 4.75
CA CYS A 178 -16.33 -1.57 4.51
C CYS A 178 -15.61 -0.40 5.20
N LYS A 179 -14.97 -0.67 6.34
CA LYS A 179 -14.24 0.34 7.14
C LYS A 179 -12.83 0.63 6.62
N HIS A 180 -12.32 -0.24 5.76
CA HIS A 180 -10.93 -0.23 5.30
C HIS A 180 -10.77 0.30 3.87
N LEU A 181 -11.71 1.14 3.39
CA LEU A 181 -11.50 1.84 2.12
C LEU A 181 -10.27 2.74 2.21
N CYS A 182 -9.50 2.84 1.14
CA CYS A 182 -8.52 3.92 0.96
C CYS A 182 -9.23 5.23 0.56
N GLY A 183 -8.53 6.35 0.54
CA GLY A 183 -9.10 7.66 0.18
C GLY A 183 -9.71 7.69 -1.23
N ALA A 184 -9.04 7.07 -2.22
CA ALA A 184 -9.60 6.87 -3.55
C ALA A 184 -10.84 5.97 -3.53
N GLY A 185 -10.92 5.01 -2.61
CA GLY A 185 -12.11 4.19 -2.39
C GLY A 185 -13.31 5.01 -1.93
N VAL A 186 -13.11 5.94 -0.99
CA VAL A 186 -14.18 6.86 -0.55
C VAL A 186 -14.60 7.80 -1.69
N ALA A 187 -13.62 8.39 -2.40
CA ALA A 187 -13.89 9.23 -3.56
C ALA A 187 -14.60 8.46 -4.70
N PHE A 188 -14.25 7.17 -4.88
CA PHE A 188 -14.94 6.29 -5.81
C PHE A 188 -16.40 6.05 -5.41
N LYS A 189 -16.71 5.85 -4.13
CA LYS A 189 -18.11 5.67 -3.67
C LYS A 189 -18.95 6.92 -3.93
N LEU A 190 -18.39 8.13 -3.74
CA LEU A 190 -19.05 9.37 -4.14
C LEU A 190 -19.25 9.45 -5.67
N SER A 191 -18.23 9.07 -6.42
CA SER A 191 -18.29 9.02 -7.90
C SER A 191 -19.32 8.00 -8.37
N GLN A 192 -19.41 6.82 -7.74
CA GLN A 192 -20.42 5.81 -8.03
C GLN A 192 -21.83 6.35 -7.80
N ALA A 193 -22.09 6.99 -6.64
CA ALA A 193 -23.39 7.58 -6.32
C ALA A 193 -23.83 8.60 -7.36
N LEU A 194 -22.92 9.48 -7.78
CA LEU A 194 -23.17 10.51 -8.79
C LEU A 194 -23.50 9.89 -10.16
N LEU A 195 -22.68 8.93 -10.61
CA LEU A 195 -22.81 8.31 -11.93
C LEU A 195 -24.05 7.41 -12.02
N GLU A 196 -24.35 6.62 -10.99
CA GLU A 196 -25.52 5.74 -10.96
C GLU A 196 -26.83 6.52 -10.93
N GLN A 197 -26.87 7.71 -10.32
CA GLN A 197 -28.04 8.57 -10.39
C GLN A 197 -28.20 9.26 -11.75
N HIS A 198 -27.09 9.54 -12.45
CA HIS A 198 -27.12 10.26 -13.73
C HIS A 198 -27.39 9.34 -14.91
N GLU A 199 -26.67 8.21 -15.01
CA GLU A 199 -26.74 7.26 -16.12
C GLU A 199 -26.51 5.81 -15.64
N PRO A 200 -27.44 5.21 -14.89
CA PRO A 200 -27.22 3.97 -14.12
C PRO A 200 -26.73 2.79 -14.96
N GLU A 201 -27.28 2.58 -16.16
CA GLU A 201 -26.88 1.46 -17.03
C GLU A 201 -25.46 1.62 -17.55
N VAL A 202 -25.08 2.84 -17.98
CA VAL A 202 -23.73 3.13 -18.48
C VAL A 202 -22.73 3.13 -17.34
N ALA A 203 -23.11 3.65 -16.17
CA ALA A 203 -22.28 3.63 -14.97
C ALA A 203 -21.88 2.20 -14.65
N ARG A 204 -22.83 1.31 -14.48
CA ARG A 204 -22.58 -0.09 -14.08
C ARG A 204 -21.84 -0.90 -15.15
N ALA A 205 -22.23 -0.75 -16.42
CA ALA A 205 -21.67 -1.55 -17.50
C ALA A 205 -20.27 -1.10 -17.97
N LYS A 206 -19.91 0.18 -17.83
CA LYS A 206 -18.70 0.75 -18.45
C LYS A 206 -17.86 1.61 -17.52
N LEU A 207 -18.49 2.57 -16.79
CA LEU A 207 -17.71 3.58 -16.07
C LEU A 207 -17.09 3.01 -14.80
N ILE A 208 -17.89 2.30 -13.98
CA ILE A 208 -17.41 1.65 -12.76
C ILE A 208 -16.27 0.70 -13.06
N PRO A 209 -16.35 -0.29 -14.00
CA PRO A 209 -15.22 -1.12 -14.37
C PRO A 209 -13.99 -0.33 -14.82
N SER A 210 -14.20 0.76 -15.57
CA SER A 210 -13.08 1.61 -16.01
C SER A 210 -12.39 2.33 -14.85
N PHE A 211 -13.13 2.78 -13.83
CA PHE A 211 -12.60 3.43 -12.64
C PHE A 211 -11.80 2.46 -11.77
N LEU A 212 -12.23 1.20 -11.71
CA LEU A 212 -11.55 0.16 -10.93
C LEU A 212 -10.11 -0.09 -11.37
N LYS A 213 -9.72 0.27 -12.60
CA LYS A 213 -8.30 0.21 -13.05
C LYS A 213 -7.38 1.06 -12.19
N LEU A 214 -7.76 2.32 -11.96
CA LEU A 214 -6.99 3.26 -11.15
C LEU A 214 -7.20 2.99 -9.67
N LEU A 215 -8.43 2.68 -9.27
CA LEU A 215 -8.76 2.37 -7.88
C LEU A 215 -7.98 1.15 -7.38
N ALA A 216 -7.80 0.10 -8.19
CA ALA A 216 -6.97 -1.05 -7.81
C ALA A 216 -5.51 -0.65 -7.55
N ILE A 217 -4.98 0.31 -8.34
CA ILE A 217 -3.62 0.81 -8.12
C ILE A 217 -3.54 1.56 -6.79
N ALA A 218 -4.51 2.42 -6.48
CA ALA A 218 -4.57 3.15 -5.22
C ALA A 218 -4.75 2.21 -4.01
N THR A 219 -5.71 1.29 -4.07
CA THR A 219 -6.00 0.33 -2.99
C THR A 219 -4.78 -0.52 -2.62
N VAL A 220 -4.03 -0.98 -3.63
CA VAL A 220 -2.80 -1.75 -3.39
C VAL A 220 -1.66 -0.86 -2.89
N ALA A 221 -1.56 0.38 -3.40
CA ALA A 221 -0.49 1.31 -3.02
C ALA A 221 -0.63 1.83 -1.59
N ASP A 222 -1.86 2.02 -1.12
CA ASP A 222 -2.18 2.45 0.24
C ASP A 222 -2.11 1.31 1.26
N ALA A 223 -1.89 0.08 0.77
CA ALA A 223 -1.72 -1.12 1.60
C ALA A 223 -2.90 -1.38 2.56
N VAL A 224 -4.12 -1.11 2.13
CA VAL A 224 -5.34 -1.43 2.89
C VAL A 224 -5.73 -2.91 2.76
N PRO A 225 -6.46 -3.48 3.73
CA PRO A 225 -6.93 -4.87 3.70
C PRO A 225 -7.62 -5.25 2.39
N LEU A 226 -7.17 -6.33 1.74
CA LEU A 226 -7.78 -6.85 0.51
C LEU A 226 -8.95 -7.78 0.81
N LEU A 227 -9.88 -7.28 1.59
CA LEU A 227 -11.12 -7.93 2.01
C LEU A 227 -12.32 -7.09 1.53
N ASP A 228 -13.53 -7.67 1.55
CA ASP A 228 -14.77 -6.98 1.20
C ASP A 228 -14.67 -6.25 -0.15
N GLU A 229 -15.10 -4.98 -0.26
CA GLU A 229 -15.05 -4.19 -1.50
C GLU A 229 -13.64 -3.96 -2.03
N ASN A 230 -12.64 -3.79 -1.16
CA ASN A 230 -11.24 -3.63 -1.58
C ASN A 230 -10.76 -4.83 -2.42
N ARG A 231 -11.20 -6.04 -2.04
CA ARG A 231 -10.92 -7.24 -2.81
C ARG A 231 -11.60 -7.20 -4.18
N VAL A 232 -12.86 -6.75 -4.25
CA VAL A 232 -13.61 -6.59 -5.51
C VAL A 232 -12.91 -5.56 -6.41
N PHE A 233 -12.53 -4.41 -5.85
CA PHE A 233 -11.84 -3.35 -6.59
C PHE A 233 -10.54 -3.86 -7.22
N VAL A 234 -9.74 -4.57 -6.45
CA VAL A 234 -8.45 -5.07 -6.94
C VAL A 234 -8.63 -6.24 -7.90
N ALA A 235 -9.53 -7.20 -7.63
CA ALA A 235 -9.75 -8.34 -8.49
C ALA A 235 -10.23 -7.93 -9.88
N ILE A 236 -11.26 -7.08 -9.95
CA ILE A 236 -11.81 -6.61 -11.22
C ILE A 236 -10.85 -5.61 -11.87
N GLY A 237 -10.25 -4.71 -11.09
CA GLY A 237 -9.28 -3.74 -11.59
C GLY A 237 -8.07 -4.40 -12.28
N LEU A 238 -7.52 -5.48 -11.72
CA LEU A 238 -6.44 -6.28 -12.34
C LEU A 238 -6.86 -6.91 -13.67
N GLN A 239 -8.10 -7.40 -13.78
CA GLN A 239 -8.65 -7.91 -15.04
C GLN A 239 -8.79 -6.79 -16.06
N GLU A 240 -9.33 -5.67 -15.66
CA GLU A 240 -9.54 -4.49 -16.51
C GLU A 240 -8.21 -3.83 -16.95
N LEU A 241 -7.15 -3.89 -16.14
CA LEU A 241 -5.81 -3.43 -16.49
C LEU A 241 -5.18 -4.20 -17.68
N GLN A 242 -5.71 -5.37 -18.03
CA GLN A 242 -5.30 -6.07 -19.26
C GLN A 242 -5.73 -5.31 -20.53
N ARG A 243 -6.65 -4.34 -20.42
CA ARG A 243 -7.16 -3.52 -21.52
C ARG A 243 -7.05 -2.04 -21.19
N PRO A 244 -5.83 -1.49 -21.09
CA PRO A 244 -5.63 -0.09 -20.74
C PRO A 244 -6.06 0.82 -21.91
N ALA A 245 -7.30 1.28 -21.89
CA ALA A 245 -7.83 2.14 -22.94
C ALA A 245 -7.32 3.59 -22.84
N HIS A 246 -7.01 4.06 -21.60
CA HIS A 246 -6.59 5.44 -21.34
C HIS A 246 -5.11 5.65 -21.72
N SER A 247 -4.81 6.77 -22.42
CA SER A 247 -3.45 7.09 -22.92
C SER A 247 -2.41 7.10 -21.79
N GLY A 248 -2.70 7.77 -20.68
CA GLY A 248 -1.79 7.88 -19.54
C GLY A 248 -1.51 6.55 -18.84
N LEU A 249 -2.55 5.73 -18.64
CA LEU A 249 -2.37 4.41 -18.04
C LEU A 249 -1.53 3.50 -18.94
N ARG A 250 -1.77 3.54 -20.25
CA ARG A 250 -0.97 2.78 -21.23
C ARG A 250 0.48 3.24 -21.23
N ALA A 251 0.74 4.55 -21.24
CA ALA A 251 2.07 5.10 -21.18
C ALA A 251 2.82 4.70 -19.89
N LEU A 252 2.16 4.76 -18.73
CA LEU A 252 2.73 4.31 -17.46
C LEU A 252 3.05 2.81 -17.48
N MET A 253 2.14 1.98 -17.99
CA MET A 253 2.36 0.54 -18.12
C MET A 253 3.49 0.21 -19.11
N GLN A 254 3.63 0.98 -20.18
CA GLN A 254 4.71 0.84 -21.16
C GLN A 254 6.08 1.08 -20.51
N VAL A 255 6.29 2.21 -19.83
CA VAL A 255 7.56 2.51 -19.15
C VAL A 255 7.84 1.53 -17.99
N ALA A 256 6.80 1.01 -17.35
CA ALA A 256 6.91 -0.05 -16.34
C ALA A 256 7.14 -1.45 -16.94
N GLN A 257 7.18 -1.60 -18.26
CA GLN A 257 7.26 -2.90 -18.97
C GLN A 257 6.13 -3.86 -18.58
N LEU A 258 4.92 -3.32 -18.40
CA LEU A 258 3.72 -4.04 -18.02
C LEU A 258 2.62 -4.00 -19.08
N ASP A 259 2.86 -3.32 -20.22
CA ASP A 259 1.90 -3.22 -21.31
C ASP A 259 1.55 -4.63 -21.87
N PRO A 260 0.29 -5.06 -21.79
CA PRO A 260 -0.12 -6.37 -22.28
C PRO A 260 0.15 -6.57 -23.78
N SER A 261 0.10 -5.50 -24.59
CA SER A 261 0.34 -5.56 -26.03
C SER A 261 1.80 -5.86 -26.41
N GLN A 262 2.74 -5.62 -25.50
CA GLN A 262 4.17 -5.81 -25.71
C GLN A 262 4.70 -7.11 -25.10
N ARG A 263 3.86 -7.87 -24.41
CA ARG A 263 4.26 -9.13 -23.79
C ARG A 263 4.18 -10.27 -24.78
N ALA A 264 5.32 -10.90 -25.06
CA ALA A 264 5.43 -12.07 -25.95
C ALA A 264 4.89 -13.38 -25.36
N LEU A 265 4.26 -13.35 -24.18
CA LEU A 265 3.77 -14.53 -23.49
C LEU A 265 2.38 -14.94 -23.99
N THR A 266 2.22 -16.20 -24.36
CA THR A 266 0.92 -16.77 -24.75
C THR A 266 0.65 -18.01 -23.89
N PRO A 267 -0.37 -18.01 -23.01
CA PRO A 267 -1.33 -16.92 -22.74
C PRO A 267 -0.70 -15.74 -22.00
N PRO A 268 -1.27 -14.52 -22.15
CA PRO A 268 -0.76 -13.35 -21.43
C PRO A 268 -0.89 -13.57 -19.92
N ARG A 269 0.20 -13.36 -19.19
CA ARG A 269 0.18 -13.39 -17.73
C ARG A 269 -0.69 -12.23 -17.22
N LEU A 270 -1.63 -12.51 -16.31
CA LEU A 270 -2.37 -11.48 -15.61
C LEU A 270 -1.43 -10.65 -14.71
N LEU A 271 -1.73 -9.36 -14.57
CA LEU A 271 -1.07 -8.50 -13.60
C LEU A 271 -1.42 -8.96 -12.18
N THR A 272 -0.48 -8.78 -11.28
CA THR A 272 -0.64 -9.10 -9.87
C THR A 272 -0.58 -7.84 -9.01
N THR A 273 -0.98 -7.94 -7.75
CA THR A 273 -0.77 -6.87 -6.75
C THR A 273 0.70 -6.50 -6.60
N THR A 274 1.61 -7.47 -6.75
CA THR A 274 3.06 -7.23 -6.78
C THR A 274 3.48 -6.34 -7.95
N ASP A 275 2.92 -6.54 -9.14
CA ASP A 275 3.18 -5.65 -10.29
C ASP A 275 2.69 -4.22 -10.01
N ILE A 276 1.55 -4.06 -9.35
CA ILE A 276 1.06 -2.75 -8.91
C ILE A 276 1.99 -2.15 -7.86
N GLY A 277 2.21 -2.84 -6.74
CA GLY A 277 2.92 -2.32 -5.57
C GLY A 277 4.40 -2.01 -5.83
N PHE A 278 5.06 -2.78 -6.71
CA PHE A 278 6.50 -2.66 -6.97
C PHE A 278 6.87 -2.07 -8.32
N ARG A 279 5.91 -1.93 -9.26
CA ARG A 279 6.21 -1.42 -10.59
C ARG A 279 5.36 -0.20 -10.99
N LEU A 280 4.06 -0.15 -10.70
CA LEU A 280 3.22 1.01 -11.04
C LEU A 280 3.24 2.08 -9.93
N ALA A 281 2.84 1.72 -8.72
CA ALA A 281 2.71 2.64 -7.61
C ALA A 281 4.01 3.41 -7.27
N PRO A 282 5.22 2.79 -7.29
CA PRO A 282 6.45 3.53 -7.00
C PRO A 282 6.75 4.66 -7.97
N ARG A 283 6.34 4.56 -9.24
CA ARG A 283 6.50 5.61 -10.25
C ARG A 283 5.59 6.79 -9.97
N ILE A 284 4.34 6.53 -9.60
CA ILE A 284 3.38 7.56 -9.21
C ILE A 284 3.84 8.23 -7.91
N ASN A 285 4.19 7.45 -6.88
CA ASN A 285 4.68 7.97 -5.60
C ASN A 285 5.97 8.78 -5.72
N ALA A 286 6.81 8.52 -6.74
CA ALA A 286 8.01 9.31 -6.98
C ALA A 286 7.68 10.76 -7.31
N ALA A 287 6.58 11.05 -7.99
CA ALA A 287 6.12 12.40 -8.28
C ALA A 287 5.87 13.21 -6.99
N GLY A 288 5.16 12.64 -6.02
CA GLY A 288 4.88 13.26 -4.72
C GLY A 288 6.13 13.46 -3.85
N ARG A 289 7.15 12.61 -4.02
CA ARG A 289 8.42 12.71 -3.27
C ARG A 289 9.42 13.68 -3.90
N MET A 290 9.34 13.89 -5.22
CA MET A 290 10.29 14.63 -6.03
C MET A 290 9.66 15.85 -6.72
N ASP A 291 8.43 16.28 -6.31
CA ASP A 291 7.93 17.62 -6.55
C ASP A 291 6.86 17.87 -7.63
N ILE A 292 6.20 16.86 -8.20
CA ILE A 292 5.28 17.10 -9.32
C ILE A 292 3.99 16.23 -9.28
N ALA A 293 3.41 16.04 -8.12
CA ALA A 293 2.22 15.18 -7.99
C ALA A 293 1.04 15.61 -8.88
N SER A 294 0.89 16.91 -9.19
CA SER A 294 -0.14 17.39 -10.12
C SER A 294 -0.01 16.84 -11.54
N GLU A 295 1.20 16.48 -11.99
CA GLU A 295 1.41 15.84 -13.30
C GLU A 295 0.85 14.41 -13.34
N VAL A 296 0.67 13.75 -12.20
CA VAL A 296 -0.02 12.46 -12.13
C VAL A 296 -1.50 12.62 -12.49
N VAL A 297 -2.15 13.67 -11.99
CA VAL A 297 -3.53 13.97 -12.37
C VAL A 297 -3.61 14.28 -13.87
N GLU A 298 -2.67 15.06 -14.39
CA GLU A 298 -2.58 15.33 -15.83
C GLU A 298 -2.40 14.05 -16.64
N LEU A 299 -1.49 13.15 -16.23
CA LEU A 299 -1.25 11.86 -16.87
C LEU A 299 -2.54 11.07 -17.07
N PHE A 300 -3.36 10.99 -16.02
CA PHE A 300 -4.59 10.19 -16.04
C PHE A 300 -5.83 10.95 -16.56
N THR A 301 -5.70 12.21 -16.95
CA THR A 301 -6.80 13.00 -17.54
C THR A 301 -6.54 13.45 -18.97
N THR A 302 -5.27 13.46 -19.43
CA THR A 302 -4.94 13.84 -20.81
C THR A 302 -5.40 12.80 -21.84
N ARG A 303 -5.85 13.28 -22.99
CA ARG A 303 -6.15 12.45 -24.17
C ARG A 303 -5.01 12.43 -25.18
N ASP A 304 -4.03 13.30 -25.01
CA ASP A 304 -2.84 13.39 -25.85
C ASP A 304 -1.86 12.27 -25.48
N ALA A 305 -1.59 11.37 -26.41
CA ALA A 305 -0.74 10.21 -26.19
C ALA A 305 0.75 10.60 -26.05
N ASP A 306 1.21 11.63 -26.78
CA ASP A 306 2.60 12.08 -26.72
C ASP A 306 2.87 12.80 -25.39
N ARG A 307 1.93 13.63 -24.94
CA ARG A 307 1.98 14.26 -23.62
C ARG A 307 1.96 13.21 -22.50
N ALA A 308 1.08 12.21 -22.59
CA ALA A 308 1.02 11.10 -21.64
C ALA A 308 2.35 10.34 -21.55
N LEU A 309 2.96 10.04 -22.70
CA LEU A 309 4.25 9.35 -22.74
C LEU A 309 5.38 10.21 -22.14
N ALA A 310 5.41 11.50 -22.44
CA ALA A 310 6.39 12.41 -21.86
C ALA A 310 6.31 12.45 -20.32
N ILE A 311 5.09 12.55 -19.76
CA ILE A 311 4.89 12.51 -18.31
C ILE A 311 5.31 11.15 -17.74
N ALA A 312 4.90 10.04 -18.35
CA ALA A 312 5.26 8.70 -17.87
C ALA A 312 6.79 8.48 -17.87
N GLN A 313 7.51 8.95 -18.88
CA GLN A 313 8.98 8.91 -18.94
C GLN A 313 9.61 9.77 -17.83
N LYS A 314 9.04 10.94 -17.53
CA LYS A 314 9.49 11.77 -16.41
C LYS A 314 9.30 11.06 -15.06
N LEU A 315 8.16 10.40 -14.86
CA LEU A 315 7.91 9.60 -13.65
C LEU A 315 8.90 8.43 -13.52
N GLU A 316 9.25 7.75 -14.62
CA GLU A 316 10.29 6.71 -14.65
C GLU A 316 11.64 7.25 -14.23
N GLN A 317 12.04 8.42 -14.76
CA GLN A 317 13.30 9.07 -14.39
C GLN A 317 13.32 9.41 -12.90
N LEU A 318 12.27 10.06 -12.38
CA LEU A 318 12.16 10.40 -10.95
C LEU A 318 12.20 9.15 -10.05
N ASN A 319 11.55 8.07 -10.46
CA ASN A 319 11.60 6.81 -9.71
C ASN A 319 13.01 6.18 -9.73
N THR A 320 13.73 6.31 -10.85
CA THR A 320 15.11 5.84 -10.98
C THR A 320 16.04 6.67 -10.09
N ASP A 321 15.92 7.98 -10.12
CA ASP A 321 16.71 8.90 -9.29
C ASP A 321 16.46 8.68 -7.81
N ARG A 322 15.20 8.51 -7.42
CA ARG A 322 14.82 8.12 -6.06
C ARG A 322 15.49 6.81 -5.63
N ARG A 323 15.45 5.76 -6.47
CA ARG A 323 16.06 4.46 -6.16
C ARG A 323 17.58 4.55 -6.00
N ASN A 324 18.24 5.34 -6.84
CA ASN A 324 19.69 5.55 -6.75
C ASN A 324 20.05 6.30 -5.46
N THR A 325 19.30 7.35 -5.11
CA THR A 325 19.47 8.11 -3.88
C THR A 325 19.19 7.23 -2.65
N GLU A 326 18.13 6.41 -2.68
CA GLU A 326 17.80 5.43 -1.63
C GLU A 326 18.94 4.41 -1.44
N ALA A 327 19.46 3.84 -2.52
CA ALA A 327 20.52 2.84 -2.46
C ALA A 327 21.82 3.43 -1.88
N ALA A 328 22.20 4.65 -2.29
CA ALA A 328 23.37 5.33 -1.77
C ALA A 328 23.26 5.60 -0.26
N ALA A 329 22.12 6.15 0.18
CA ALA A 329 21.87 6.41 1.60
C ALA A 329 21.79 5.12 2.43
N LEU A 330 21.12 4.08 1.90
CA LEU A 330 21.04 2.78 2.59
C LEU A 330 22.42 2.16 2.82
N ASN A 331 23.32 2.24 1.82
CA ASN A 331 24.68 1.74 1.99
C ASN A 331 25.44 2.49 3.11
N GLN A 332 25.23 3.80 3.24
CA GLN A 332 25.80 4.59 4.35
C GLN A 332 25.22 4.17 5.70
N ILE A 333 23.92 3.94 5.78
CA ILE A 333 23.24 3.45 6.97
C ILE A 333 23.79 2.08 7.38
N LEU A 334 23.87 1.13 6.45
CA LEU A 334 24.35 -0.22 6.73
C LEU A 334 25.78 -0.23 7.26
N ALA A 335 26.66 0.63 6.73
CA ALA A 335 28.02 0.78 7.23
C ALA A 335 28.06 1.36 8.67
N GLN A 336 27.03 2.10 9.09
CA GLN A 336 26.94 2.59 10.48
C GLN A 336 26.44 1.49 11.43
N LEU A 337 25.58 0.58 10.99
CA LEU A 337 24.95 -0.43 11.85
C LEU A 337 25.94 -1.41 12.49
N ASP A 338 27.13 -1.56 11.93
CA ASP A 338 28.21 -2.40 12.51
C ASP A 338 28.86 -1.76 13.74
N GLN A 339 28.53 -0.51 14.09
CA GLN A 339 29.08 0.16 15.26
C GLN A 339 28.47 -0.40 16.56
N PRO A 340 29.26 -0.54 17.65
CA PRO A 340 28.83 -1.23 18.87
C PRO A 340 27.54 -0.67 19.52
N HIS A 341 27.31 0.62 19.43
CA HIS A 341 26.13 1.24 20.03
C HIS A 341 24.81 0.90 19.27
N PHE A 342 24.87 0.57 17.98
CA PHE A 342 23.71 0.08 17.23
C PHE A 342 23.48 -1.42 17.42
N LEU A 343 24.55 -2.21 17.51
CA LEU A 343 24.44 -3.65 17.69
C LEU A 343 23.66 -4.03 18.95
N ASN A 344 23.90 -3.31 20.06
CA ASN A 344 23.29 -3.58 21.37
C ASN A 344 21.95 -2.85 21.58
N SER A 345 21.55 -1.95 20.68
CA SER A 345 20.30 -1.20 20.82
C SER A 345 19.11 -2.01 20.27
N ARG A 346 17.98 -1.98 21.00
CA ARG A 346 16.70 -2.56 20.55
C ARG A 346 15.85 -1.58 19.72
N CYS A 347 16.21 -0.29 19.68
CA CYS A 347 15.64 0.72 18.81
C CYS A 347 16.76 1.53 18.16
N LEU A 348 16.72 1.69 16.86
CA LEU A 348 17.78 2.31 16.08
C LEU A 348 17.45 3.77 15.77
N VAL A 349 18.31 4.71 16.16
CA VAL A 349 18.21 6.12 15.76
C VAL A 349 19.44 6.47 14.95
N ILE A 350 19.25 6.61 13.63
CA ILE A 350 20.32 6.74 12.65
C ILE A 350 20.20 8.08 11.98
N ASP A 351 21.23 8.89 12.03
CA ASP A 351 21.26 10.19 11.38
C ASP A 351 22.38 10.30 10.35
N GLY A 352 22.17 11.19 9.40
CA GLY A 352 23.15 11.51 8.38
C GLY A 352 22.91 12.87 7.76
N GLU A 353 23.86 13.31 6.98
CA GLU A 353 23.79 14.57 6.27
C GLU A 353 23.34 14.35 4.81
N ALA A 354 22.58 15.30 4.28
CA ALA A 354 22.18 15.34 2.87
C ALA A 354 21.32 14.15 2.39
N TRP A 355 20.68 13.41 3.26
CA TRP A 355 19.66 12.45 2.84
C TRP A 355 18.36 13.19 2.51
N HIS A 356 17.82 12.93 1.34
CA HIS A 356 16.62 13.62 0.89
C HIS A 356 15.40 13.28 1.78
N ARG A 357 14.70 14.30 2.31
CA ARG A 357 13.54 14.12 3.22
C ARG A 357 12.47 13.19 2.68
N GLY A 358 12.27 13.17 1.36
CA GLY A 358 11.27 12.31 0.70
C GLY A 358 11.57 10.80 0.79
N ILE A 359 12.81 10.39 1.15
CA ILE A 359 13.20 8.97 1.20
C ILE A 359 13.47 8.44 2.61
N ILE A 360 13.64 9.30 3.64
CA ILE A 360 14.01 8.83 5.00
C ILE A 360 13.00 7.83 5.57
N GLY A 361 11.70 7.98 5.25
CA GLY A 361 10.69 7.01 5.66
C GLY A 361 10.83 5.65 4.98
N ILE A 362 11.32 5.61 3.71
CA ILE A 362 11.61 4.35 3.02
C ILE A 362 12.86 3.72 3.64
N LEU A 363 13.87 4.52 3.93
CA LEU A 363 15.09 4.05 4.59
C LEU A 363 14.79 3.44 5.95
N ALA A 364 13.93 4.08 6.75
CA ALA A 364 13.49 3.54 8.04
C ALA A 364 12.82 2.17 7.88
N SER A 365 11.91 2.01 6.90
CA SER A 365 11.31 0.70 6.60
C SER A 365 12.37 -0.34 6.24
N ARG A 366 13.33 0.00 5.36
CA ARG A 366 14.40 -0.93 4.96
C ARG A 366 15.30 -1.35 6.12
N VAL A 367 15.53 -0.45 7.07
CA VAL A 367 16.28 -0.78 8.29
C VAL A 367 15.48 -1.75 9.16
N VAL A 368 14.19 -1.50 9.36
CA VAL A 368 13.29 -2.41 10.10
C VAL A 368 13.27 -3.80 9.44
N ASP A 369 13.04 -3.86 8.13
CA ASP A 369 13.00 -5.12 7.36
C ASP A 369 14.30 -5.94 7.52
N ARG A 370 15.45 -5.26 7.59
CA ARG A 370 16.74 -5.93 7.67
C ARG A 370 17.14 -6.31 9.09
N THR A 371 16.73 -5.53 10.09
CA THR A 371 17.21 -5.69 11.48
C THR A 371 16.18 -6.30 12.42
N GLY A 372 14.90 -6.30 12.05
CA GLY A 372 13.81 -6.68 12.94
C GLY A 372 13.61 -5.72 14.12
N LYS A 373 14.20 -4.52 14.07
CA LYS A 373 14.17 -3.53 15.16
C LYS A 373 13.43 -2.27 14.74
N PRO A 374 12.72 -1.58 15.64
CA PRO A 374 12.23 -0.23 15.38
C PRO A 374 13.35 0.70 14.94
N ALA A 375 13.11 1.54 13.94
CA ALA A 375 14.14 2.41 13.38
C ALA A 375 13.62 3.82 13.10
N LEU A 376 14.38 4.81 13.52
CA LEU A 376 14.20 6.22 13.21
C LEU A 376 15.38 6.68 12.36
N VAL A 377 15.10 7.19 11.15
CA VAL A 377 16.11 7.69 10.23
C VAL A 377 15.92 9.20 10.09
N LEU A 378 17.01 9.95 10.28
CA LEU A 378 17.01 11.40 10.29
C LEU A 378 17.98 11.98 9.26
N THR A 379 17.64 13.13 8.71
CA THR A 379 18.56 13.95 7.92
C THR A 379 18.77 15.30 8.59
N ASN A 380 20.02 15.72 8.71
CA ASN A 380 20.40 16.99 9.32
C ASN A 380 20.47 18.07 8.24
N GLU A 381 19.71 19.16 8.42
CA GLU A 381 19.66 20.31 7.51
C GLU A 381 19.62 21.62 8.31
N HIS A 382 20.60 22.50 8.12
CA HIS A 382 20.63 23.84 8.73
C HIS A 382 20.43 23.88 10.27
N GLY A 383 20.92 22.86 10.99
CA GLY A 383 20.81 22.78 12.45
C GLY A 383 19.51 22.15 12.96
N GLU A 384 18.61 21.74 12.08
CA GLU A 384 17.41 20.96 12.38
C GLU A 384 17.52 19.54 11.78
N ALA A 385 17.17 18.54 12.56
CA ALA A 385 17.06 17.15 12.13
C ALA A 385 15.59 16.84 11.81
N HIS A 386 15.35 16.33 10.58
CA HIS A 386 14.04 15.86 10.15
C HIS A 386 14.06 14.34 10.11
N GLY A 387 13.14 13.72 10.84
CA GLY A 387 13.12 12.28 11.01
C GLY A 387 11.83 11.60 10.57
N SER A 388 11.97 10.34 10.20
CA SER A 388 10.86 9.42 10.01
C SER A 388 11.17 8.10 10.71
N GLY A 389 10.21 7.61 11.51
CA GLY A 389 10.32 6.34 12.22
C GLY A 389 9.41 5.27 11.62
N ARG A 390 9.86 4.03 11.75
CA ARG A 390 9.08 2.81 11.48
C ARG A 390 9.27 1.83 12.62
N SER A 391 8.25 1.01 12.85
CA SER A 391 8.24 0.11 14.01
C SER A 391 7.88 -1.32 13.64
N ILE A 392 8.07 -2.19 14.61
CA ILE A 392 7.61 -3.59 14.62
C ILE A 392 6.32 -3.69 15.44
N PRO A 393 5.50 -4.77 15.28
CA PRO A 393 4.23 -4.92 15.99
C PRO A 393 4.32 -4.78 17.52
N ALA A 394 5.41 -5.27 18.12
CA ALA A 394 5.63 -5.24 19.56
C ALA A 394 6.00 -3.86 20.14
N PHE A 395 6.23 -2.82 19.31
CA PHE A 395 6.72 -1.53 19.77
C PHE A 395 5.84 -0.36 19.28
N HIS A 396 5.16 0.31 20.21
CA HIS A 396 4.32 1.46 19.90
C HIS A 396 5.17 2.73 19.73
N LEU A 397 5.50 3.07 18.48
CA LEU A 397 6.45 4.13 18.14
C LEU A 397 5.99 5.52 18.65
N LEU A 398 4.71 5.84 18.53
CA LEU A 398 4.21 7.15 18.98
C LEU A 398 4.38 7.32 20.50
N HIS A 399 4.06 6.33 21.32
CA HIS A 399 4.29 6.39 22.77
C HIS A 399 5.78 6.55 23.11
N ALA A 400 6.66 5.90 22.35
CA ALA A 400 8.10 6.07 22.54
C ALA A 400 8.54 7.51 22.24
N ILE A 401 8.02 8.13 21.18
CA ILE A 401 8.28 9.55 20.83
C ILE A 401 7.68 10.48 21.88
N GLU A 402 6.45 10.24 22.33
CA GLU A 402 5.79 11.03 23.39
C GLU A 402 6.56 11.01 24.71
N SER A 403 7.23 9.91 25.05
CA SER A 403 8.08 9.84 26.25
C SER A 403 9.29 10.79 26.21
N CYS A 404 9.63 11.30 25.03
CA CYS A 404 10.71 12.24 24.78
C CYS A 404 10.20 13.56 24.15
N HIS A 405 8.92 13.92 24.35
CA HIS A 405 8.26 15.04 23.67
C HIS A 405 9.01 16.36 23.76
N ASP A 406 9.74 16.61 24.86
CA ASP A 406 10.55 17.79 25.11
C ASP A 406 11.75 17.98 24.17
N LEU A 407 12.11 16.94 23.40
CA LEU A 407 13.19 17.02 22.41
C LEU A 407 12.73 17.58 21.06
N PHE A 408 11.45 17.44 20.74
CA PHE A 408 10.94 17.71 19.40
C PHE A 408 10.39 19.13 19.24
N THR A 409 10.65 19.74 18.10
CA THR A 409 9.97 20.96 17.65
C THR A 409 8.56 20.64 17.15
N ARG A 410 8.39 19.48 16.54
CA ARG A 410 7.10 18.90 16.13
C ARG A 410 7.22 17.38 15.96
N PHE A 411 6.15 16.68 16.23
CA PHE A 411 6.03 15.25 15.93
C PHE A 411 4.58 14.86 15.72
N GLY A 412 4.36 13.71 15.07
CA GLY A 412 3.06 13.09 14.88
C GLY A 412 3.18 11.75 14.21
N GLY A 413 2.14 10.93 14.32
CA GLY A 413 2.15 9.59 13.72
C GLY A 413 1.20 8.63 14.43
N HIS A 414 1.53 7.35 14.34
CA HIS A 414 0.77 6.22 14.86
C HIS A 414 1.73 5.17 15.45
N ALA A 415 1.18 4.05 15.90
CA ALA A 415 1.95 2.96 16.49
C ALA A 415 3.13 2.48 15.61
N HIS A 416 2.96 2.46 14.29
CA HIS A 416 3.94 1.85 13.38
C HIS A 416 4.76 2.84 12.54
N ALA A 417 4.33 4.10 12.47
CA ALA A 417 5.01 5.13 11.68
C ALA A 417 4.86 6.51 12.30
N ALA A 418 5.93 7.29 12.32
CA ALA A 418 5.91 8.66 12.81
C ALA A 418 6.84 9.56 11.99
N GLY A 419 6.49 10.85 11.93
CA GLY A 419 7.33 11.91 11.41
C GLY A 419 7.60 12.94 12.49
N PHE A 420 8.82 13.52 12.51
CA PHE A 420 9.20 14.46 13.55
C PHE A 420 10.35 15.38 13.11
N SER A 421 10.54 16.46 13.86
CA SER A 421 11.70 17.36 13.73
C SER A 421 12.21 17.75 15.12
N LEU A 422 13.52 17.94 15.23
CA LEU A 422 14.19 18.35 16.47
C LEU A 422 15.49 19.10 16.13
N PRO A 423 16.07 19.90 17.06
CA PRO A 423 17.41 20.45 16.90
C PRO A 423 18.45 19.34 16.72
N SER A 424 19.37 19.50 15.74
CA SER A 424 20.36 18.45 15.41
C SER A 424 21.28 18.08 16.57
N ASP A 425 21.58 19.00 17.47
CA ASP A 425 22.38 18.77 18.67
C ASP A 425 21.69 17.89 19.73
N ARG A 426 20.35 17.70 19.62
CA ARG A 426 19.56 16.84 20.51
C ARG A 426 19.46 15.38 19.99
N VAL A 427 19.94 15.07 18.80
CA VAL A 427 19.88 13.71 18.24
C VAL A 427 20.60 12.66 19.12
N PRO A 428 21.78 12.94 19.69
CA PRO A 428 22.42 11.98 20.60
C PRO A 428 21.59 11.68 21.86
N GLU A 429 20.89 12.68 22.42
CA GLU A 429 20.00 12.48 23.56
C GLU A 429 18.76 11.66 23.18
N LEU A 430 18.15 11.94 22.03
CA LEU A 430 17.06 11.12 21.48
C LEU A 430 17.46 9.66 21.35
N ARG A 431 18.67 9.40 20.82
CA ARG A 431 19.20 8.03 20.65
C ARG A 431 19.29 7.32 21.99
N GLN A 432 19.81 7.97 23.01
CA GLN A 432 19.94 7.37 24.34
C GLN A 432 18.56 7.10 24.97
N ARG A 433 17.66 8.09 24.99
CA ARG A 433 16.33 7.94 25.60
C ARG A 433 15.50 6.84 24.92
N LEU A 434 15.52 6.76 23.59
CA LEU A 434 14.80 5.69 22.88
C LEU A 434 15.43 4.31 23.05
N ALA A 435 16.76 4.23 23.20
CA ALA A 435 17.43 2.97 23.56
C ALA A 435 17.00 2.50 24.96
N ASP A 436 16.96 3.40 25.94
CA ASP A 436 16.52 3.11 27.30
C ASP A 436 15.04 2.72 27.35
N TYR A 437 14.19 3.45 26.63
CA TYR A 437 12.76 3.12 26.51
C TYR A 437 12.56 1.73 25.89
N ALA A 438 13.26 1.44 24.80
CA ALA A 438 13.16 0.14 24.12
C ALA A 438 13.70 -1.01 24.98
N ALA A 439 14.75 -0.78 25.79
CA ALA A 439 15.28 -1.79 26.71
C ALA A 439 14.24 -2.22 27.78
N ILE A 440 13.32 -1.33 28.15
CA ILE A 440 12.26 -1.61 29.12
C ILE A 440 11.05 -2.30 28.45
N HIS A 441 10.72 -1.92 27.20
CA HIS A 441 9.47 -2.29 26.55
C HIS A 441 9.60 -3.40 25.49
N LEU A 442 10.82 -3.81 25.14
CA LEU A 442 11.09 -4.92 24.21
C LEU A 442 11.96 -5.99 24.86
N SER A 443 11.61 -7.22 24.67
CA SER A 443 12.46 -8.39 24.94
C SER A 443 13.23 -8.81 23.67
N ASP A 444 14.16 -9.77 23.79
CA ASP A 444 14.84 -10.32 22.61
C ASP A 444 13.89 -11.20 21.76
N GLU A 445 12.84 -11.75 22.38
CA GLU A 445 11.79 -12.51 21.70
C GLU A 445 10.90 -11.64 20.81
N ASP A 446 10.77 -10.35 21.15
CA ASP A 446 10.03 -9.37 20.35
C ASP A 446 10.82 -8.90 19.11
N LEU A 447 12.14 -9.12 19.10
CA LEU A 447 13.03 -8.77 18.00
C LEU A 447 13.14 -9.94 17.03
N GLY A 448 12.48 -9.83 15.94
CA GLY A 448 12.38 -10.86 14.91
C GLY A 448 10.93 -11.28 14.74
N ALA A 449 10.39 -11.09 13.54
CA ALA A 449 9.06 -11.56 13.26
C ALA A 449 9.01 -13.09 13.40
N PRO A 450 8.10 -13.64 14.22
CA PRO A 450 7.88 -15.08 14.21
C PRO A 450 7.53 -15.52 12.80
N LEU A 451 8.14 -16.61 12.35
CA LEU A 451 7.78 -17.19 11.05
C LEU A 451 6.48 -17.96 11.23
N GLU A 452 5.41 -17.40 10.72
CA GLU A 452 4.10 -18.02 10.74
C GLU A 452 3.85 -18.82 9.46
N TYR A 453 3.03 -19.84 9.56
CA TYR A 453 2.53 -20.60 8.42
C TYR A 453 1.04 -20.88 8.58
N ASP A 454 0.33 -20.96 7.45
CA ASP A 454 -1.13 -21.14 7.44
C ASP A 454 -1.53 -22.60 7.74
N ALA A 455 -0.77 -23.57 7.23
CA ALA A 455 -1.06 -24.98 7.44
C ALA A 455 0.17 -25.88 7.15
N PRO A 456 0.29 -27.05 7.81
CA PRO A 456 1.17 -28.09 7.32
C PRO A 456 0.62 -28.65 6.01
N LEU A 457 1.52 -28.81 5.01
CA LEU A 457 1.16 -29.38 3.70
C LEU A 457 2.32 -30.22 3.18
N PRO A 458 2.16 -31.58 3.09
CA PRO A 458 3.17 -32.45 2.52
C PRO A 458 3.43 -32.10 1.05
N LEU A 459 4.70 -32.16 0.63
CA LEU A 459 5.09 -31.80 -0.74
C LEU A 459 4.45 -32.70 -1.81
N GLU A 460 4.09 -33.94 -1.46
CA GLU A 460 3.40 -34.88 -2.31
C GLU A 460 2.02 -34.39 -2.76
N SER A 461 1.40 -33.51 -1.94
CA SER A 461 0.11 -32.87 -2.24
C SER A 461 0.22 -31.69 -3.18
N VAL A 462 1.44 -31.26 -3.52
CA VAL A 462 1.66 -30.10 -4.39
C VAL A 462 1.55 -30.51 -5.85
N ASP A 463 0.46 -30.12 -6.49
CA ASP A 463 0.13 -30.38 -7.88
C ASP A 463 -0.59 -29.19 -8.55
N GLU A 464 -0.94 -29.33 -9.83
CA GLU A 464 -1.66 -28.30 -10.58
C GLU A 464 -3.09 -28.06 -10.04
N ALA A 465 -3.73 -29.07 -9.45
CA ALA A 465 -5.07 -28.91 -8.88
C ALA A 465 -5.01 -28.05 -7.61
N LEU A 466 -4.05 -28.32 -6.71
CA LEU A 466 -3.78 -27.46 -5.56
C LEU A 466 -3.49 -26.02 -5.99
N TYR A 467 -2.56 -25.84 -6.96
CA TYR A 467 -2.21 -24.50 -7.44
C TYR A 467 -3.41 -23.77 -8.01
N SER A 468 -4.28 -24.45 -8.75
CA SER A 468 -5.52 -23.85 -9.29
C SER A 468 -6.47 -23.35 -8.20
N TRP A 469 -6.53 -24.04 -7.04
CA TRP A 469 -7.29 -23.58 -5.89
C TRP A 469 -6.62 -22.39 -5.18
N LEU A 470 -5.30 -22.42 -5.03
CA LEU A 470 -4.56 -21.29 -4.44
C LEU A 470 -4.72 -20.01 -5.28
N LYS A 471 -4.78 -20.12 -6.60
CA LYS A 471 -5.04 -18.99 -7.49
C LYS A 471 -6.40 -18.32 -7.23
N LYS A 472 -7.40 -19.01 -6.69
CA LYS A 472 -8.69 -18.43 -6.35
C LYS A 472 -8.63 -17.54 -5.10
N LEU A 473 -7.55 -17.64 -4.30
CA LEU A 473 -7.31 -16.73 -3.19
C LEU A 473 -6.79 -15.36 -3.65
N GLU A 474 -6.31 -15.23 -4.88
CA GLU A 474 -5.89 -13.94 -5.43
C GLU A 474 -7.08 -12.98 -5.63
N PRO A 475 -6.87 -11.67 -5.53
CA PRO A 475 -5.61 -10.96 -5.31
C PRO A 475 -5.12 -11.09 -3.87
N CYS A 476 -3.81 -11.34 -3.70
CA CYS A 476 -3.17 -11.38 -2.39
C CYS A 476 -2.55 -10.01 -2.05
N GLY A 477 -2.52 -9.66 -0.76
CA GLY A 477 -1.98 -8.42 -0.23
C GLY A 477 -2.27 -8.31 1.26
N MET A 478 -2.43 -7.09 1.78
CA MET A 478 -2.71 -6.86 3.20
C MET A 478 -3.94 -7.66 3.66
N ASP A 479 -3.85 -8.35 4.78
CA ASP A 479 -4.85 -9.22 5.40
C ASP A 479 -5.38 -10.37 4.51
N ASN A 480 -4.77 -10.57 3.35
CA ASN A 480 -4.95 -11.74 2.50
C ASN A 480 -3.62 -12.12 1.85
N GLU A 481 -2.65 -12.49 2.67
CA GLU A 481 -1.32 -12.89 2.23
C GLU A 481 -1.39 -14.20 1.43
N GLU A 482 -0.37 -14.40 0.60
CA GLU A 482 -0.18 -15.69 -0.06
C GLU A 482 0.12 -16.76 0.97
N PRO A 483 -0.59 -17.91 0.93
CA PRO A 483 -0.42 -18.97 1.91
C PRO A 483 1.02 -19.47 2.00
N VAL A 484 1.50 -19.59 3.23
CA VAL A 484 2.78 -20.21 3.59
C VAL A 484 2.50 -21.58 4.19
N PHE A 485 3.16 -22.60 3.72
CA PHE A 485 3.00 -23.97 4.17
C PHE A 485 4.25 -24.49 4.86
N LEU A 486 4.06 -25.41 5.80
CA LEU A 486 5.14 -26.15 6.44
C LEU A 486 5.24 -27.57 5.86
N ALA A 487 6.45 -27.93 5.43
CA ALA A 487 6.81 -29.33 5.16
C ALA A 487 8.00 -29.72 6.03
N GLU A 488 7.89 -30.85 6.72
CA GLU A 488 8.89 -31.33 7.67
C GLU A 488 9.64 -32.53 7.12
N ASN A 489 10.90 -32.66 7.55
CA ASN A 489 11.75 -33.80 7.27
C ASN A 489 11.91 -34.12 5.76
N ILE A 490 12.07 -33.11 4.93
CA ILE A 490 12.18 -33.22 3.48
C ILE A 490 13.64 -33.47 3.09
N ARG A 491 13.89 -34.51 2.29
CA ARG A 491 15.22 -34.85 1.80
C ARG A 491 15.64 -33.97 0.62
N SER A 492 16.81 -33.35 0.70
CA SER A 492 17.44 -32.66 -0.43
C SER A 492 18.04 -33.67 -1.42
N ALA A 493 17.52 -33.74 -2.63
CA ALA A 493 17.94 -34.70 -3.64
C ALA A 493 19.32 -34.39 -4.24
N SER A 494 19.77 -33.14 -4.13
CA SER A 494 21.08 -32.68 -4.62
C SER A 494 21.68 -31.66 -3.68
N ALA A 495 22.97 -31.41 -3.80
CA ALA A 495 23.60 -30.31 -3.10
C ALA A 495 22.95 -28.96 -3.48
N PRO A 496 22.73 -28.03 -2.51
CA PRO A 496 22.18 -26.70 -2.80
C PRO A 496 23.03 -25.94 -3.82
N ARG A 497 22.35 -25.20 -4.71
CA ARG A 497 23.02 -24.34 -5.71
C ARG A 497 22.82 -22.87 -5.35
N ILE A 498 23.90 -22.09 -5.32
CA ILE A 498 23.85 -20.63 -5.18
C ILE A 498 23.67 -20.03 -6.57
N MET A 499 22.73 -19.08 -6.68
CA MET A 499 22.43 -18.33 -7.91
C MET A 499 22.69 -16.84 -7.66
N LYS A 500 23.41 -16.18 -8.59
CA LYS A 500 23.72 -14.75 -8.53
C LYS A 500 24.24 -14.30 -7.16
N GLU A 501 25.04 -15.14 -6.50
CA GLU A 501 25.67 -14.90 -5.16
C GLU A 501 24.70 -14.65 -3.99
N LYS A 502 23.41 -14.56 -4.23
CA LYS A 502 22.40 -14.15 -3.24
C LYS A 502 21.27 -15.15 -3.02
N HIS A 503 20.95 -15.93 -4.02
CA HIS A 503 19.78 -16.79 -4.02
C HIS A 503 20.18 -18.25 -3.99
N ILE A 504 19.27 -19.11 -3.58
CA ILE A 504 19.51 -20.56 -3.55
C ILE A 504 18.49 -21.30 -4.40
N ARG A 505 18.90 -22.46 -4.93
CA ARG A 505 17.99 -23.43 -5.54
C ARG A 505 18.27 -24.81 -4.96
N LEU A 506 17.18 -25.48 -4.58
CA LEU A 506 17.18 -26.85 -4.08
C LEU A 506 16.39 -27.75 -5.05
N GLN A 507 16.75 -29.04 -5.07
CA GLN A 507 15.92 -30.10 -5.61
C GLN A 507 15.49 -30.98 -4.43
N LEU A 508 14.19 -31.04 -4.19
CA LEU A 508 13.60 -31.75 -3.06
C LEU A 508 13.00 -33.06 -3.52
N ALA A 509 13.27 -34.14 -2.81
CA ALA A 509 12.81 -35.47 -3.14
C ALA A 509 11.36 -35.67 -2.67
N LEU A 510 10.51 -36.16 -3.56
CA LEU A 510 9.13 -36.59 -3.29
C LEU A 510 9.05 -38.12 -3.40
N ASP A 511 8.00 -38.71 -2.83
CA ASP A 511 7.68 -40.13 -3.00
C ASP A 511 8.91 -41.03 -2.80
N ARG A 512 9.64 -40.84 -1.73
CA ARG A 512 10.91 -41.54 -1.45
C ARG A 512 11.97 -41.44 -2.57
N GLY A 513 11.91 -40.33 -3.34
CA GLY A 513 12.87 -40.04 -4.41
C GLY A 513 12.41 -40.39 -5.82
N ALA A 514 11.17 -40.87 -6.02
CA ALA A 514 10.64 -41.17 -7.34
C ALA A 514 10.35 -39.91 -8.18
N ARG A 515 10.00 -38.81 -7.52
CA ARG A 515 9.80 -37.48 -8.13
C ARG A 515 10.64 -36.43 -7.41
N MET A 516 10.88 -35.29 -8.07
CA MET A 516 11.58 -34.15 -7.50
C MET A 516 10.80 -32.88 -7.78
N ILE A 517 10.85 -31.92 -6.85
CA ILE A 517 10.32 -30.57 -7.03
C ILE A 517 11.43 -29.53 -6.83
N SER A 518 11.45 -28.52 -7.70
CA SER A 518 12.39 -27.40 -7.57
C SER A 518 11.90 -26.40 -6.53
N ALA A 519 12.81 -25.91 -5.69
CA ALA A 519 12.54 -24.88 -4.71
C ALA A 519 13.57 -23.75 -4.84
N VAL A 520 13.11 -22.50 -4.86
CA VAL A 520 13.95 -21.30 -5.00
C VAL A 520 13.83 -20.45 -3.74
N GLY A 521 14.96 -20.09 -3.15
CA GLY A 521 15.01 -19.17 -2.01
C GLY A 521 15.70 -17.85 -2.39
N TRP A 522 14.96 -16.76 -2.26
CA TRP A 522 15.48 -15.43 -2.58
C TRP A 522 16.26 -14.86 -1.40
N ASN A 523 17.50 -14.38 -1.65
CA ASN A 523 18.41 -13.79 -0.65
C ASN A 523 18.76 -14.71 0.53
N LEU A 524 18.71 -16.02 0.35
CA LEU A 524 19.00 -17.02 1.39
C LEU A 524 20.41 -17.64 1.29
N ALA A 525 21.30 -17.08 0.48
CA ALA A 525 22.66 -17.65 0.33
C ALA A 525 23.48 -17.56 1.63
N GLU A 526 23.37 -16.47 2.38
CA GLU A 526 24.04 -16.29 3.69
C GLU A 526 23.48 -17.29 4.71
N THR A 527 22.16 -17.45 4.79
CA THR A 527 21.49 -18.45 5.64
C THR A 527 21.96 -19.86 5.29
N LEU A 528 22.02 -20.19 4.00
CA LEU A 528 22.51 -21.50 3.58
C LEU A 528 23.93 -21.77 4.05
N ALA A 529 24.81 -20.78 4.02
CA ALA A 529 26.20 -20.93 4.45
C ALA A 529 26.33 -21.35 5.94
N THR A 530 25.39 -20.93 6.79
CA THR A 530 25.37 -21.30 8.21
C THR A 530 24.82 -22.71 8.45
N LEU A 531 24.00 -23.26 7.52
CA LEU A 531 23.27 -24.52 7.73
C LEU A 531 24.04 -25.77 7.30
N ASN A 532 25.19 -25.65 6.60
CA ASN A 532 26.03 -26.77 6.12
C ASN A 532 25.25 -27.88 5.39
N LEU A 533 24.20 -27.52 4.63
CA LEU A 533 23.36 -28.49 3.92
C LEU A 533 24.13 -29.16 2.77
N ARG A 534 23.96 -30.47 2.64
CA ARG A 534 24.55 -31.30 1.60
C ARG A 534 23.45 -32.07 0.85
N GLN A 535 23.84 -32.81 -0.17
CA GLN A 535 22.98 -33.83 -0.74
C GLN A 535 22.52 -34.81 0.36
N ASP A 536 21.28 -35.25 0.29
CA ASP A 536 20.62 -36.14 1.26
C ASP A 536 20.42 -35.53 2.67
N SER A 537 20.71 -34.23 2.89
CA SER A 537 20.31 -33.55 4.12
C SER A 537 18.79 -33.51 4.23
N HIS A 538 18.30 -33.67 5.46
CA HIS A 538 16.89 -33.52 5.79
C HIS A 538 16.62 -32.12 6.36
N ILE A 539 15.55 -31.46 5.88
CA ILE A 539 15.21 -30.08 6.24
C ILE A 539 13.72 -29.95 6.54
N ASP A 540 13.41 -29.01 7.43
CA ASP A 540 12.06 -28.45 7.54
C ASP A 540 12.01 -27.18 6.70
N LEU A 541 10.89 -26.97 6.00
CA LEU A 541 10.74 -25.94 4.99
C LEU A 541 9.44 -25.16 5.19
N LEU A 542 9.52 -23.84 5.27
CA LEU A 542 8.39 -22.95 5.02
C LEU A 542 8.43 -22.51 3.57
N TYR A 543 7.31 -22.70 2.87
CA TYR A 543 7.27 -22.49 1.44
C TYR A 543 5.93 -21.95 0.94
N LYS A 544 5.99 -21.27 -0.23
CA LYS A 544 4.84 -20.92 -1.06
C LYS A 544 4.87 -21.73 -2.34
N VAL A 545 3.70 -21.99 -2.92
CA VAL A 545 3.59 -22.70 -4.21
C VAL A 545 3.55 -21.68 -5.33
N ARG A 546 4.43 -21.85 -6.32
CA ARG A 546 4.56 -20.96 -7.47
C ARG A 546 4.40 -21.74 -8.78
N LYS A 547 4.13 -21.01 -9.84
CA LYS A 547 4.23 -21.53 -11.20
C LYS A 547 5.37 -20.84 -11.93
N ASN A 548 6.27 -21.62 -12.47
CA ASN A 548 7.34 -21.18 -13.34
C ASN A 548 6.84 -21.23 -14.78
N ASP A 549 6.70 -20.07 -15.40
CA ASP A 549 6.17 -19.92 -16.77
C ASP A 549 7.23 -20.17 -17.85
N HIS A 550 8.42 -20.70 -17.50
CA HIS A 550 9.47 -20.97 -18.50
C HIS A 550 9.01 -22.07 -19.47
N PRO A 551 9.09 -21.85 -20.81
CA PRO A 551 8.48 -22.76 -21.79
C PRO A 551 9.03 -24.20 -21.76
N THR A 552 10.30 -24.38 -21.37
CA THR A 552 10.98 -25.69 -21.38
C THR A 552 11.13 -26.29 -19.97
N TYR A 553 11.26 -25.48 -18.95
CA TYR A 553 11.54 -25.88 -17.56
C TYR A 553 10.45 -25.38 -16.60
N GLY A 554 9.29 -25.01 -17.16
CA GLY A 554 8.14 -24.56 -16.40
C GLY A 554 7.45 -25.67 -15.64
N GLY A 555 6.48 -25.28 -14.81
CA GLY A 555 5.71 -26.17 -13.95
C GLY A 555 5.59 -25.62 -12.54
N ILE A 556 5.07 -26.44 -11.63
CA ILE A 556 5.00 -26.05 -10.21
C ILE A 556 6.41 -26.05 -9.62
N GLU A 557 6.77 -24.98 -8.95
CA GLU A 557 7.98 -24.86 -8.14
C GLU A 557 7.62 -24.24 -6.77
N LEU A 558 8.52 -24.37 -5.82
CA LEU A 558 8.35 -23.80 -4.48
C LEU A 558 9.18 -22.52 -4.34
N GLU A 559 8.62 -21.52 -3.66
CA GLU A 559 9.40 -20.40 -3.14
C GLU A 559 9.69 -20.65 -1.65
N ILE A 560 10.96 -20.74 -1.31
CA ILE A 560 11.41 -20.95 0.06
C ILE A 560 11.26 -19.63 0.83
N VAL A 561 10.47 -19.65 1.89
CA VAL A 561 10.34 -18.55 2.85
C VAL A 561 11.41 -18.67 3.91
N ALA A 562 11.56 -19.88 4.49
CA ALA A 562 12.59 -20.21 5.46
C ALA A 562 12.91 -21.70 5.42
N LEU A 563 14.08 -22.08 5.92
CA LEU A 563 14.50 -23.47 6.05
C LEU A 563 15.39 -23.64 7.29
N ARG A 564 15.34 -24.85 7.86
CA ARG A 564 16.24 -25.29 8.94
C ARG A 564 16.56 -26.77 8.75
N PRO A 565 17.66 -27.28 9.34
CA PRO A 565 17.86 -28.72 9.44
C PRO A 565 16.70 -29.37 10.17
N ALA A 566 16.21 -30.51 9.69
CA ALA A 566 15.19 -31.26 10.40
C ALA A 566 15.75 -31.76 11.74
N ASN A 567 14.94 -31.69 12.78
CA ASN A 567 15.29 -32.33 14.04
C ASN A 567 15.34 -33.85 13.83
N PRO A 568 16.38 -34.55 14.34
CA PRO A 568 16.54 -35.99 14.16
C PRO A 568 15.42 -36.83 14.77
#